data_4a71c73ae0d3354ce125f149ce0c5412
#
_entry.id   4a71c73ae0d3354ce125f149ce0c5412
#
_cell.length_a   1.000
_cell.length_b   1.000
_cell.length_c   1.000
_cell.angle_alpha   90.00
_cell.angle_beta   90.00
_cell.angle_gamma   90.00
#
_symmetry.space_group_name_H-M   'P 1'
#
loop_
_entity.id
_entity.type
_entity.pdbx_description
1 polymer ?
#
loop_
_entity_poly.entity_id
_entity_poly.type
_entity_poly.pdbx_seq_one_letter_code
_entity_poly.pdbx_strand_id
1 'polypeptide(L)'
;MTHLLELCAPVWYNLTQYNMCRGAAAAGRKNCPFYIELQEKDSILERYIAFDIGDRRIGVAVSDPFNSYALPSSTYVRTGFSRDIPALVAMIKEKGATQIVCGLPVNADGTPSVQTEKTERFICALEEATGLKIFREDERYTSLAAHEQLYEGGKRAKEHKKYVDALAAASILDSFLAKLKKQGEKS
;
A
#
# COMPACT_ATOMS: atom_id res chain seq x y z
N MET A 1 -35.94 -19.21 24.38
CA MET A 1 -35.76 -17.73 24.45
C MET A 1 -34.51 -17.49 25.29
N THR A 2 -33.33 -17.39 24.67
CA THR A 2 -32.07 -16.90 25.26
C THR A 2 -30.95 -17.04 24.19
N HIS A 3 -30.91 -16.13 23.18
CA HIS A 3 -29.80 -16.03 22.25
C HIS A 3 -29.85 -14.65 21.58
N LEU A 4 -29.50 -13.60 22.33
CA LEU A 4 -29.38 -12.23 21.74
C LEU A 4 -28.74 -11.24 22.72
N LEU A 5 -27.58 -11.58 23.33
CA LEU A 5 -26.83 -10.65 24.19
C LEU A 5 -25.31 -10.88 24.16
N GLU A 6 -24.72 -11.16 22.98
CA GLU A 6 -23.25 -11.26 22.86
C GLU A 6 -22.66 -10.43 21.71
N LEU A 7 -23.18 -9.24 21.45
CA LEU A 7 -22.69 -8.36 20.39
C LEU A 7 -22.41 -6.94 20.85
N CYS A 8 -21.82 -6.75 22.04
CA CYS A 8 -21.26 -5.44 22.43
C CYS A 8 -20.24 -5.61 23.56
N ALA A 9 -19.08 -6.18 23.26
CA ALA A 9 -17.91 -5.99 24.13
C ALA A 9 -17.18 -4.70 23.70
N PRO A 10 -16.92 -3.77 24.64
CA PRO A 10 -16.36 -2.46 24.29
C PRO A 10 -14.91 -2.59 23.85
N VAL A 11 -14.55 -1.82 22.83
CA VAL A 11 -13.24 -1.69 22.17
C VAL A 11 -12.07 -1.44 23.15
N TRP A 12 -12.33 -1.06 24.39
CA TRP A 12 -11.32 -0.79 25.44
C TRP A 12 -10.73 -2.01 26.11
N TYR A 13 -11.34 -3.20 25.96
CA TYR A 13 -10.83 -4.43 26.58
C TYR A 13 -9.60 -5.00 25.89
N ASN A 14 -9.34 -4.57 24.65
CA ASN A 14 -8.33 -5.18 23.78
C ASN A 14 -6.89 -4.69 23.97
N LEU A 15 -6.65 -3.46 24.45
CA LEU A 15 -5.29 -2.91 24.51
C LEU A 15 -4.43 -3.49 25.62
N THR A 16 -5.02 -3.83 26.78
CA THR A 16 -4.29 -4.40 27.90
C THR A 16 -3.95 -5.88 27.67
N GLN A 17 -4.85 -6.62 27.06
CA GLN A 17 -4.61 -8.01 26.65
C GLN A 17 -3.64 -8.10 25.47
N TYR A 18 -3.72 -7.18 24.51
CA TYR A 18 -2.77 -7.06 23.41
C TYR A 18 -1.33 -6.89 23.90
N ASN A 19 -1.10 -6.00 24.87
CA ASN A 19 0.22 -5.78 25.45
C ASN A 19 0.72 -6.96 26.28
N MET A 20 -0.16 -7.69 26.98
CA MET A 20 0.19 -8.92 27.70
C MET A 20 0.59 -10.07 26.77
N CYS A 21 -0.10 -10.23 25.63
CA CYS A 21 0.21 -11.27 24.66
C CYS A 21 1.49 -10.96 23.87
N ARG A 22 1.79 -9.70 23.59
CA ARG A 22 3.06 -9.28 22.99
C ARG A 22 4.27 -9.58 23.87
N GLY A 23 4.11 -9.42 25.19
CA GLY A 23 5.11 -9.83 26.18
C GLY A 23 5.30 -11.36 26.26
N ALA A 24 4.24 -12.14 26.09
CA ALA A 24 4.28 -13.61 26.06
C ALA A 24 4.89 -14.18 24.78
N ALA A 25 4.71 -13.50 23.63
CA ALA A 25 5.33 -13.86 22.36
C ALA A 25 6.84 -13.66 22.38
N ALA A 26 7.32 -12.58 23.01
CA ALA A 26 8.75 -12.34 23.26
C ALA A 26 9.38 -13.41 24.18
N ALA A 27 8.58 -14.11 24.98
CA ALA A 27 8.99 -15.20 25.88
C ALA A 27 8.83 -16.61 25.26
N GLY A 28 8.55 -16.74 23.95
CA GLY A 28 8.53 -18.02 23.22
C GLY A 28 7.31 -18.93 23.51
N ARG A 29 6.25 -18.45 24.15
CA ARG A 29 5.04 -19.24 24.46
C ARG A 29 4.04 -19.20 23.31
N LYS A 30 4.15 -20.13 22.36
CA LYS A 30 3.30 -20.25 21.15
C LYS A 30 1.91 -20.88 21.37
N ASN A 31 1.59 -21.37 22.56
CA ASN A 31 0.35 -22.14 22.83
C ASN A 31 -0.78 -21.33 23.49
N CYS A 32 -0.85 -20.02 23.27
CA CYS A 32 -1.99 -19.24 23.69
C CYS A 32 -3.06 -19.26 22.58
N PRO A 33 -4.29 -19.72 22.80
CA PRO A 33 -5.35 -19.72 21.79
C PRO A 33 -5.60 -18.32 21.21
N PHE A 34 -5.40 -17.30 22.00
CA PHE A 34 -5.50 -15.89 21.61
C PHE A 34 -4.34 -15.43 20.69
N TYR A 35 -3.20 -16.13 20.70
CA TYR A 35 -2.07 -15.86 19.81
C TYR A 35 -2.37 -16.29 18.38
N ILE A 36 -3.11 -17.37 18.18
CA ILE A 36 -3.56 -17.86 16.87
C ILE A 36 -4.60 -16.90 16.29
N GLU A 37 -5.55 -16.44 17.11
CA GLU A 37 -6.59 -15.49 16.72
C GLU A 37 -6.03 -14.09 16.39
N LEU A 38 -4.91 -13.68 17.03
CA LEU A 38 -4.18 -12.46 16.70
C LEU A 38 -3.39 -12.60 15.40
N GLN A 39 -2.83 -13.77 15.07
CA GLN A 39 -2.14 -13.98 13.78
C GLN A 39 -3.12 -13.98 12.60
N GLU A 40 -4.32 -14.51 12.78
CA GLU A 40 -5.39 -14.40 11.77
C GLU A 40 -5.94 -12.97 11.66
N LYS A 41 -5.92 -12.20 12.73
CA LYS A 41 -6.40 -10.81 12.77
C LYS A 41 -5.33 -9.80 12.32
N ASP A 42 -4.03 -10.09 12.46
CA ASP A 42 -2.94 -9.29 11.91
C ASP A 42 -2.92 -9.35 10.36
N SER A 43 -3.49 -10.39 9.74
CA SER A 43 -3.73 -10.42 8.29
C SER A 43 -4.83 -9.43 7.84
N ILE A 44 -5.69 -8.97 8.76
CA ILE A 44 -6.77 -7.99 8.51
C ILE A 44 -6.26 -6.54 8.58
N LEU A 45 -5.06 -6.32 9.13
CA LEU A 45 -4.44 -4.99 9.26
C LEU A 45 -3.31 -4.74 8.27
N GLU A 46 -3.17 -5.55 7.22
CA GLU A 46 -2.25 -5.24 6.14
C GLU A 46 -2.64 -3.91 5.49
N ARG A 47 -1.74 -2.95 5.53
CA ARG A 47 -1.91 -1.67 4.86
C ARG A 47 -0.97 -1.58 3.68
N TYR A 48 -1.53 -1.35 2.53
CA TYR A 48 -0.77 -1.21 1.29
C TYR A 48 -0.42 0.25 1.04
N ILE A 49 0.81 0.48 0.57
CA ILE A 49 1.24 1.74 0.00
C ILE A 49 1.67 1.50 -1.43
N ALA A 50 1.25 2.36 -2.34
CA ALA A 50 1.66 2.28 -3.74
C ALA A 50 2.51 3.47 -4.14
N PHE A 51 3.47 3.21 -5.01
CA PHE A 51 4.35 4.19 -5.62
C PHE A 51 4.26 4.12 -7.14
N ASP A 52 3.99 5.28 -7.76
CA ASP A 52 4.16 5.53 -9.18
C ASP A 52 5.52 6.24 -9.37
N ILE A 53 6.52 5.50 -9.88
CA ILE A 53 7.93 5.94 -9.91
C ILE A 53 8.24 6.65 -11.21
N GLY A 54 8.01 7.96 -11.24
CA GLY A 54 8.42 8.82 -12.35
C GLY A 54 9.86 9.35 -12.25
N ASP A 55 10.38 9.94 -13.32
CA ASP A 55 11.76 10.50 -13.36
C ASP A 55 11.96 11.68 -12.39
N ARG A 56 10.96 12.55 -12.23
CA ARG A 56 11.04 13.77 -11.42
C ARG A 56 10.21 13.71 -10.15
N ARG A 57 9.20 12.89 -10.10
CA ARG A 57 8.26 12.76 -8.99
C ARG A 57 7.83 11.32 -8.81
N ILE A 58 7.44 11.01 -7.59
CA ILE A 58 6.87 9.73 -7.22
C ILE A 58 5.49 10.01 -6.65
N GLY A 59 4.46 9.47 -7.29
CA GLY A 59 3.09 9.47 -6.78
C GLY A 59 2.97 8.48 -5.63
N VAL A 60 2.16 8.81 -4.62
CA VAL A 60 1.97 7.99 -3.43
C VAL A 60 0.48 7.83 -3.15
N ALA A 61 0.05 6.59 -2.97
CA ALA A 61 -1.29 6.25 -2.52
C ALA A 61 -1.23 5.22 -1.38
N VAL A 62 -2.27 5.15 -0.59
CA VAL A 62 -2.41 4.18 0.51
C VAL A 62 -3.76 3.49 0.43
N SER A 63 -3.84 2.24 0.89
CA SER A 63 -5.13 1.57 1.01
C SER A 63 -5.94 2.12 2.18
N ASP A 64 -7.25 2.01 2.08
CA ASP A 64 -8.14 2.14 3.25
C ASP A 64 -7.88 0.98 4.24
N PRO A 65 -8.37 1.06 5.49
CA PRO A 65 -8.12 0.03 6.50
C PRO A 65 -8.66 -1.37 6.15
N PHE A 66 -9.61 -1.44 5.22
CA PHE A 66 -10.23 -2.70 4.78
C PHE A 66 -9.68 -3.20 3.44
N ASN A 67 -8.68 -2.52 2.89
CA ASN A 67 -8.11 -2.80 1.56
C ASN A 67 -9.18 -2.85 0.45
N SER A 68 -10.18 -1.98 0.59
CA SER A 68 -11.32 -1.93 -0.32
C SER A 68 -11.07 -1.04 -1.53
N TYR A 69 -10.33 0.06 -1.34
CA TYR A 69 -9.98 1.04 -2.36
C TYR A 69 -8.69 1.78 -1.99
N ALA A 70 -8.12 2.46 -2.97
CA ALA A 70 -6.94 3.28 -2.81
C ALA A 70 -7.28 4.75 -2.56
N LEU A 71 -6.51 5.39 -1.69
CA LEU A 71 -6.59 6.80 -1.36
C LEU A 71 -5.33 7.51 -1.89
N PRO A 72 -5.45 8.47 -2.82
CA PRO A 72 -4.31 9.31 -3.20
C PRO A 72 -3.81 10.06 -1.95
N SER A 73 -2.50 9.99 -1.71
CA SER A 73 -1.92 10.53 -0.47
C SER A 73 -1.07 11.78 -0.73
N SER A 74 -0.01 11.64 -1.50
CA SER A 74 0.95 12.74 -1.71
C SER A 74 1.76 12.51 -2.98
N THR A 75 2.59 13.50 -3.33
CA THR A 75 3.59 13.39 -4.37
C THR A 75 4.94 13.78 -3.81
N TYR A 76 5.90 12.89 -3.90
CA TYR A 76 7.29 13.14 -3.52
C TYR A 76 8.08 13.68 -4.70
N VAL A 77 8.77 14.81 -4.52
CA VAL A 77 9.68 15.37 -5.53
C VAL A 77 11.05 14.74 -5.35
N ARG A 78 11.53 14.07 -6.37
CA ARG A 78 12.82 13.38 -6.33
C ARG A 78 13.98 14.37 -6.21
N THR A 79 14.93 14.02 -5.36
CA THR A 79 16.13 14.81 -5.09
C THR A 79 17.42 14.05 -5.39
N GLY A 80 17.31 12.80 -5.84
CA GLY A 80 18.38 11.90 -6.21
C GLY A 80 18.27 10.56 -5.50
N PHE A 81 18.65 9.51 -6.21
CA PHE A 81 18.47 8.11 -5.83
C PHE A 81 18.84 7.80 -4.35
N SER A 82 20.00 8.26 -3.90
CA SER A 82 20.50 8.03 -2.54
C SER A 82 19.68 8.73 -1.44
N ARG A 83 18.97 9.80 -1.77
CA ARG A 83 18.11 10.53 -0.84
C ARG A 83 16.65 10.08 -0.94
N ASP A 84 16.22 9.66 -2.12
CA ASP A 84 14.85 9.23 -2.38
C ASP A 84 14.51 7.96 -1.57
N ILE A 85 15.41 6.96 -1.55
CA ILE A 85 15.17 5.69 -0.85
C ILE A 85 14.92 5.88 0.65
N PRO A 86 15.80 6.56 1.44
CA PRO A 86 15.54 6.81 2.86
C PRO A 86 14.26 7.62 3.10
N ALA A 87 13.93 8.58 2.23
CA ALA A 87 12.71 9.37 2.35
C ALA A 87 11.45 8.51 2.17
N LEU A 88 11.44 7.59 1.19
CA LEU A 88 10.31 6.66 1.00
C LEU A 88 10.20 5.66 2.16
N VAL A 89 11.32 5.14 2.67
CA VAL A 89 11.32 4.28 3.87
C VAL A 89 10.69 4.99 5.07
N ALA A 90 11.03 6.26 5.28
CA ALA A 90 10.42 7.07 6.35
C ALA A 90 8.91 7.25 6.13
N MET A 91 8.49 7.49 4.88
CA MET A 91 7.08 7.63 4.50
C MET A 91 6.30 6.33 4.70
N ILE A 92 6.85 5.17 4.33
CA ILE A 92 6.25 3.85 4.57
C ILE A 92 5.97 3.65 6.05
N LYS A 93 6.95 3.97 6.91
CA LYS A 93 6.81 3.88 8.37
C LYS A 93 5.77 4.86 8.92
N GLU A 94 5.79 6.11 8.46
CA GLU A 94 4.84 7.15 8.85
C GLU A 94 3.39 6.75 8.53
N LYS A 95 3.17 6.17 7.35
CA LYS A 95 1.85 5.71 6.91
C LYS A 95 1.43 4.37 7.53
N GLY A 96 2.32 3.70 8.26
CA GLY A 96 2.05 2.40 8.86
C GLY A 96 1.79 1.30 7.82
N ALA A 97 2.39 1.42 6.63
CA ALA A 97 2.24 0.44 5.58
C ALA A 97 3.12 -0.78 5.84
N THR A 98 2.55 -1.96 5.62
CA THR A 98 3.21 -3.26 5.79
C THR A 98 3.50 -3.94 4.45
N GLN A 99 2.83 -3.51 3.40
CA GLN A 99 2.94 -4.05 2.05
C GLN A 99 3.18 -2.90 1.05
N ILE A 100 4.02 -3.13 0.06
CA ILE A 100 4.42 -2.11 -0.91
C ILE A 100 4.07 -2.59 -2.31
N VAL A 101 3.44 -1.73 -3.10
CA VAL A 101 3.12 -1.94 -4.50
C VAL A 101 3.83 -0.88 -5.34
N CYS A 102 4.49 -1.25 -6.42
CA CYS A 102 5.07 -0.29 -7.35
C CYS A 102 4.52 -0.53 -8.76
N GLY A 103 4.14 0.54 -9.43
CA GLY A 103 3.83 0.52 -10.83
C GLY A 103 5.08 0.18 -11.66
N LEU A 104 4.93 -0.71 -12.63
CA LEU A 104 5.99 -1.08 -13.55
C LEU A 104 5.60 -0.65 -14.96
N PRO A 105 6.22 0.41 -15.50
CA PRO A 105 5.95 0.84 -16.87
C PRO A 105 6.52 -0.17 -17.86
N VAL A 106 5.67 -0.75 -18.68
CA VAL A 106 6.04 -1.66 -19.78
C VAL A 106 5.50 -1.14 -21.10
N ASN A 107 6.13 -1.52 -22.21
CA ASN A 107 5.63 -1.17 -23.53
C ASN A 107 4.25 -1.81 -23.80
N ALA A 108 3.50 -1.29 -24.76
CA ALA A 108 2.19 -1.82 -25.13
C ALA A 108 2.22 -3.30 -25.53
N ASP A 109 3.33 -3.78 -26.10
CA ASP A 109 3.58 -5.18 -26.45
C ASP A 109 4.04 -6.05 -25.26
N GLY A 110 4.21 -5.45 -24.07
CA GLY A 110 4.67 -6.13 -22.87
C GLY A 110 6.18 -6.24 -22.74
N THR A 111 6.96 -5.71 -23.67
CA THR A 111 8.43 -5.71 -23.58
C THR A 111 8.93 -4.66 -22.59
N PRO A 112 10.06 -4.92 -21.89
CA PRO A 112 10.69 -3.94 -21.04
C PRO A 112 11.14 -2.69 -21.83
N SER A 113 10.93 -1.52 -21.27
CA SER A 113 11.44 -0.25 -21.77
C SER A 113 12.66 0.21 -20.95
N VAL A 114 13.36 1.23 -21.39
CA VAL A 114 14.42 1.88 -20.58
C VAL A 114 13.86 2.37 -19.24
N GLN A 115 12.61 2.81 -19.23
CA GLN A 115 11.95 3.24 -17.99
C GLN A 115 11.67 2.03 -17.07
N THR A 116 11.29 0.89 -17.62
CA THR A 116 11.13 -0.36 -16.87
C THR A 116 12.39 -0.72 -16.09
N GLU A 117 13.55 -0.69 -16.76
CA GLU A 117 14.84 -1.01 -16.13
C GLU A 117 15.21 -0.03 -15.00
N LYS A 118 14.97 1.27 -15.19
CA LYS A 118 15.20 2.29 -14.16
C LYS A 118 14.31 2.07 -12.94
N THR A 119 13.04 1.76 -13.18
CA THR A 119 12.04 1.50 -12.14
C THR A 119 12.42 0.22 -11.38
N GLU A 120 12.80 -0.85 -12.06
CA GLU A 120 13.24 -2.09 -11.41
C GLU A 120 14.47 -1.89 -10.51
N ARG A 121 15.49 -1.13 -10.96
CA ARG A 121 16.63 -0.79 -10.11
C ARG A 121 16.23 -0.04 -8.85
N PHE A 122 15.24 0.86 -9.00
CA PHE A 122 14.72 1.61 -7.86
C PHE A 122 13.96 0.70 -6.89
N ILE A 123 13.12 -0.20 -7.41
CA ILE A 123 12.38 -1.18 -6.63
C ILE A 123 13.35 -2.11 -5.86
N CYS A 124 14.36 -2.66 -6.51
CA CYS A 124 15.37 -3.50 -5.85
C CYS A 124 16.05 -2.77 -4.68
N ALA A 125 16.46 -1.52 -4.87
CA ALA A 125 17.08 -0.74 -3.81
C ALA A 125 16.11 -0.43 -2.65
N LEU A 126 14.83 -0.25 -2.95
CA LEU A 126 13.80 -0.04 -1.93
C LEU A 126 13.49 -1.36 -1.19
N GLU A 127 13.49 -2.51 -1.88
CA GLU A 127 13.40 -3.85 -1.26
C GLU A 127 14.55 -4.10 -0.27
N GLU A 128 15.78 -3.80 -0.69
CA GLU A 128 16.98 -3.93 0.18
C GLU A 128 16.86 -3.02 1.41
N ALA A 129 16.42 -1.78 1.23
CA ALA A 129 16.35 -0.81 2.31
C ALA A 129 15.21 -1.08 3.31
N THR A 130 14.10 -1.68 2.86
CA THR A 130 12.93 -1.97 3.69
C THR A 130 12.94 -3.38 4.27
N GLY A 131 13.60 -4.32 3.60
CA GLY A 131 13.50 -5.76 3.88
C GLY A 131 12.12 -6.35 3.54
N LEU A 132 11.26 -5.60 2.85
CA LEU A 132 9.91 -6.02 2.44
C LEU A 132 9.92 -6.38 0.95
N LYS A 133 9.16 -7.40 0.59
CA LYS A 133 8.88 -7.71 -0.81
C LYS A 133 7.97 -6.63 -1.40
N ILE A 134 8.32 -6.14 -2.59
CA ILE A 134 7.53 -5.15 -3.31
C ILE A 134 6.77 -5.84 -4.45
N PHE A 135 5.45 -5.66 -4.48
CA PHE A 135 4.61 -6.12 -5.57
C PHE A 135 4.75 -5.20 -6.78
N ARG A 136 4.91 -5.78 -7.94
CA ARG A 136 5.03 -5.07 -9.23
C ARG A 136 3.70 -5.15 -9.96
N GLU A 137 3.10 -4.00 -10.22
CA GLU A 137 1.82 -3.90 -10.93
C GLU A 137 2.05 -3.32 -12.32
N ASP A 138 1.52 -4.00 -13.33
CA ASP A 138 1.62 -3.58 -14.74
C ASP A 138 0.71 -2.37 -14.99
N GLU A 139 1.28 -1.24 -15.45
CA GLU A 139 0.57 0.01 -15.67
C GLU A 139 -0.25 0.06 -16.97
N ARG A 140 -0.13 -0.91 -17.87
CA ARG A 140 -0.83 -0.91 -19.18
C ARG A 140 -2.36 -0.81 -19.07
N TYR A 141 -2.92 -1.20 -17.95
CA TYR A 141 -4.37 -1.26 -17.74
C TYR A 141 -4.87 -0.26 -16.68
N THR A 142 -4.04 0.66 -16.25
CA THR A 142 -4.46 1.70 -15.31
C THR A 142 -5.31 2.73 -16.04
N SER A 143 -6.59 2.84 -15.66
CA SER A 143 -7.55 3.77 -16.25
C SER A 143 -7.32 5.22 -15.79
N LEU A 144 -6.11 5.75 -16.02
CA LEU A 144 -5.78 7.15 -15.70
C LEU A 144 -6.77 8.13 -16.39
N ALA A 145 -7.19 7.81 -17.62
CA ALA A 145 -8.12 8.62 -18.39
C ALA A 145 -9.50 8.78 -17.72
N ALA A 146 -9.94 7.79 -16.94
CA ALA A 146 -11.23 7.88 -16.21
C ALA A 146 -11.15 8.80 -14.99
N HIS A 147 -9.97 8.92 -14.37
CA HIS A 147 -9.75 9.79 -13.22
C HIS A 147 -9.46 11.25 -13.63
N GLU A 148 -8.83 11.49 -14.75
CA GLU A 148 -8.56 12.84 -15.27
C GLU A 148 -9.86 13.59 -15.60
N GLN A 149 -10.87 12.92 -16.17
CA GLN A 149 -12.15 13.53 -16.52
C GLN A 149 -12.99 14.01 -15.31
N LEU A 150 -12.78 13.43 -14.13
CA LEU A 150 -13.52 13.80 -12.92
C LEU A 150 -12.98 15.08 -12.25
N TYR A 151 -11.80 15.57 -12.63
CA TYR A 151 -11.09 16.65 -11.93
C TYR A 151 -10.71 17.88 -12.77
N GLU A 152 -11.31 18.08 -13.94
CA GLU A 152 -11.13 19.30 -14.76
C GLU A 152 -11.66 20.60 -14.10
N GLY A 153 -12.00 20.57 -12.83
CA GLY A 153 -12.51 21.69 -12.04
C GLY A 153 -11.43 22.56 -11.40
N GLY A 154 -10.73 23.41 -12.17
CA GLY A 154 -10.31 24.73 -11.68
C GLY A 154 -9.16 24.86 -10.66
N LYS A 155 -8.30 23.89 -10.41
CA LYS A 155 -7.12 24.05 -9.53
C LYS A 155 -5.88 24.54 -10.32
N ARG A 156 -5.03 25.40 -9.66
CA ARG A 156 -3.80 25.93 -10.26
C ARG A 156 -2.91 24.79 -10.78
N ALA A 157 -2.37 24.91 -11.99
CA ALA A 157 -1.64 23.88 -12.73
C ALA A 157 -0.54 23.12 -11.93
N LYS A 158 0.06 23.75 -10.93
CA LYS A 158 1.12 23.17 -10.11
C LYS A 158 0.60 22.22 -9.02
N GLU A 159 -0.58 22.52 -8.47
CA GLU A 159 -1.29 21.65 -7.49
C GLU A 159 -2.00 20.50 -8.21
N HIS A 160 -2.54 20.78 -9.40
CA HIS A 160 -3.14 19.79 -10.28
C HIS A 160 -2.12 18.66 -10.62
N LYS A 161 -0.89 19.03 -10.98
CA LYS A 161 0.15 18.06 -11.36
C LYS A 161 0.59 17.14 -10.21
N LYS A 162 0.64 17.65 -8.98
CA LYS A 162 0.91 16.81 -7.78
C LYS A 162 -0.23 15.84 -7.50
N TYR A 163 -1.45 16.30 -7.71
CA TYR A 163 -2.63 15.47 -7.49
C TYR A 163 -2.74 14.35 -8.54
N VAL A 164 -2.40 14.63 -9.79
CA VAL A 164 -2.36 13.64 -10.88
C VAL A 164 -1.36 12.51 -10.58
N ASP A 165 -0.16 12.83 -10.10
CA ASP A 165 0.83 11.81 -9.74
C ASP A 165 0.31 10.89 -8.59
N ALA A 166 -0.37 11.46 -7.60
CA ALA A 166 -0.97 10.68 -6.50
C ALA A 166 -2.18 9.84 -6.97
N LEU A 167 -2.95 10.34 -7.94
CA LEU A 167 -4.04 9.59 -8.57
C LEU A 167 -3.52 8.41 -9.40
N ALA A 168 -2.40 8.59 -10.11
CA ALA A 168 -1.74 7.50 -10.82
C ALA A 168 -1.35 6.36 -9.87
N ALA A 169 -0.73 6.69 -8.74
CA ALA A 169 -0.41 5.71 -7.71
C ALA A 169 -1.67 5.05 -7.12
N ALA A 170 -2.76 5.79 -6.94
CA ALA A 170 -4.03 5.22 -6.48
C ALA A 170 -4.63 4.24 -7.50
N SER A 171 -4.56 4.56 -8.79
CA SER A 171 -5.02 3.67 -9.86
C SER A 171 -4.23 2.35 -9.90
N ILE A 172 -2.91 2.40 -9.70
CA ILE A 172 -2.05 1.21 -9.57
C ILE A 172 -2.51 0.36 -8.39
N LEU A 173 -2.74 0.99 -7.24
CA LEU A 173 -3.15 0.28 -6.03
C LEU A 173 -4.55 -0.32 -6.17
N ASP A 174 -5.52 0.39 -6.74
CA ASP A 174 -6.86 -0.14 -6.98
C ASP A 174 -6.84 -1.37 -7.90
N SER A 175 -6.02 -1.34 -8.96
CA SER A 175 -5.82 -2.49 -9.86
C SER A 175 -5.30 -3.70 -9.09
N PHE A 176 -4.28 -3.49 -8.24
CA PHE A 176 -3.69 -4.53 -7.41
C PHE A 176 -4.70 -5.10 -6.40
N LEU A 177 -5.43 -4.25 -5.66
CA LEU A 177 -6.44 -4.66 -4.69
C LEU A 177 -7.58 -5.44 -5.34
N ALA A 178 -8.01 -5.05 -6.55
CA ALA A 178 -9.01 -5.78 -7.32
C ALA A 178 -8.57 -7.18 -7.71
N LYS A 179 -7.26 -7.37 -8.04
CA LYS A 179 -6.68 -8.69 -8.31
C LYS A 179 -6.63 -9.56 -7.05
N LEU A 180 -6.25 -8.99 -5.90
CA LEU A 180 -6.22 -9.70 -4.61
C LEU A 180 -7.61 -10.23 -4.24
N LYS A 181 -8.66 -9.40 -4.37
CA LYS A 181 -10.05 -9.81 -4.09
C LYS A 181 -10.47 -11.00 -4.94
N LYS A 182 -10.19 -10.95 -6.26
CA LYS A 182 -10.51 -12.04 -7.18
C LYS A 182 -9.76 -13.34 -6.88
N GLN A 183 -8.58 -13.27 -6.27
CA GLN A 183 -7.80 -14.45 -5.87
C GLN A 183 -8.35 -15.05 -4.57
N GLY A 184 -8.75 -14.22 -3.60
CA GLY A 184 -9.36 -14.66 -2.35
C GLY A 184 -10.74 -15.33 -2.52
N GLU A 185 -11.51 -14.92 -3.56
CA GLU A 185 -12.82 -15.53 -3.88
C GLU A 185 -12.71 -16.94 -4.55
N LYS A 186 -11.51 -17.32 -4.98
CA LYS A 186 -11.26 -18.62 -5.67
C LYS A 186 -10.66 -19.70 -4.76
N SER A 187 -10.38 -19.38 -3.49
CA SER A 187 -9.83 -20.29 -2.48
C SER A 187 -10.91 -20.74 -1.51
#